data_17319789ac2883de3125ebd2221bc8e0
#
_entry.id   17319789ac2883de3125ebd2221bc8e0
#
_cell.length_a   1.000
_cell.length_b   1.000
_cell.length_c   1.000
_cell.angle_alpha   90.00
_cell.angle_beta   90.00
_cell.angle_gamma   90.00
#
_symmetry.space_group_name_H-M   'P 1'
#
loop_
_entity.id
_entity.type
_entity.pdbx_description
1 polymer ?
#
loop_
_entity_poly.entity_id
_entity_poly.type
_entity_poly.pdbx_seq_one_letter_code
_entity_poly.pdbx_strand_id
1 'polypeptide(L)'
;MRTILYFIIGILFGITLFKSEAASWFRIYEMFQFKSFHMYGIIGSALVLGIVITQSIKRFGIKSFYGQPIVIAEKEKMLKSNLYGGIVFGLGWALVGACPGPIFVLLGAGYLPVLVLFFFATLGTFVYGKLKKRLPH
;
A
#
# COMPACT_ATOMS: atom_id res chain seq x y z
N MET A 1 -7.67 -22.47 -10.72
CA MET A 1 -8.75 -21.62 -10.21
C MET A 1 -8.26 -20.48 -9.30
N ARG A 2 -7.40 -20.73 -8.33
CA ARG A 2 -6.89 -19.72 -7.38
C ARG A 2 -6.17 -18.55 -8.05
N THR A 3 -5.28 -18.84 -8.98
CA THR A 3 -4.50 -17.84 -9.74
C THR A 3 -5.39 -16.92 -10.58
N ILE A 4 -6.41 -17.48 -11.23
CA ILE A 4 -7.35 -16.71 -12.06
C ILE A 4 -8.15 -15.72 -11.22
N LEU A 5 -8.59 -16.13 -10.02
CA LEU A 5 -9.32 -15.25 -9.09
C LEU A 5 -8.46 -14.05 -8.66
N TYR A 6 -7.20 -14.29 -8.27
CA TYR A 6 -6.28 -13.22 -7.92
C TYR A 6 -5.97 -12.30 -9.12
N PHE A 7 -5.88 -12.86 -10.31
CA PHE A 7 -5.67 -12.08 -11.53
C PHE A 7 -6.84 -11.13 -11.81
N ILE A 8 -8.09 -11.63 -11.70
CA ILE A 8 -9.30 -10.81 -11.88
C ILE A 8 -9.37 -9.70 -10.83
N ILE A 9 -9.12 -10.03 -9.55
CA ILE A 9 -9.09 -9.04 -8.47
C ILE A 9 -8.02 -7.98 -8.72
N GLY A 10 -6.84 -8.39 -9.19
CA GLY A 10 -5.75 -7.48 -9.55
C GLY A 10 -6.12 -6.52 -10.69
N ILE A 11 -6.81 -7.02 -11.72
CA ILE A 11 -7.31 -6.17 -12.83
C ILE A 11 -8.33 -5.16 -12.31
N LEU A 12 -9.32 -5.59 -11.53
CA LEU A 12 -10.33 -4.70 -10.96
C LEU A 12 -9.69 -3.62 -10.07
N PHE A 13 -8.73 -4.02 -9.24
CA PHE A 13 -7.98 -3.09 -8.39
C PHE A 13 -7.18 -2.08 -9.21
N GLY A 14 -6.48 -2.53 -10.27
CA GLY A 14 -5.74 -1.67 -11.18
C GLY A 14 -6.63 -0.64 -11.89
N ILE A 15 -7.78 -1.09 -12.42
CA ILE A 15 -8.77 -0.21 -13.06
C ILE A 15 -9.30 0.82 -12.07
N THR A 16 -9.59 0.41 -10.84
CA THR A 16 -10.08 1.31 -9.79
C THR A 16 -9.05 2.37 -9.44
N LEU A 17 -7.78 1.99 -9.25
CA LEU A 17 -6.69 2.93 -8.97
C LEU A 17 -6.46 3.91 -10.13
N PHE A 18 -6.57 3.44 -11.37
CA PHE A 18 -6.41 4.30 -12.55
C PHE A 18 -7.55 5.30 -12.69
N LYS A 19 -8.80 4.84 -12.60
CA LYS A 19 -9.99 5.70 -12.71
C LYS A 19 -10.18 6.66 -11.55
N SER A 20 -9.77 6.29 -10.35
CA SER A 20 -9.83 7.18 -9.18
C SER A 20 -8.74 8.24 -9.17
N GLU A 21 -7.87 8.28 -10.18
CA GLU A 21 -6.69 9.15 -10.24
C GLU A 21 -5.73 9.01 -9.04
N ALA A 22 -5.89 7.95 -8.24
CA ALA A 22 -5.03 7.68 -7.09
C ALA A 22 -3.57 7.37 -7.50
N ALA A 23 -3.36 6.99 -8.76
CA ALA A 23 -2.04 6.80 -9.35
C ALA A 23 -1.41 8.11 -9.87
N SER A 24 -2.15 9.23 -9.88
CA SER A 24 -1.67 10.50 -10.40
C SER A 24 -0.73 11.20 -9.42
N TRP A 25 0.49 11.51 -9.89
CA TRP A 25 1.44 12.32 -9.13
C TRP A 25 0.86 13.67 -8.73
N PHE A 26 0.09 14.30 -9.60
CA PHE A 26 -0.52 15.60 -9.37
C PHE A 26 -1.47 15.59 -8.17
N ARG A 27 -2.29 14.54 -8.01
CA ARG A 27 -3.20 14.39 -6.87
C ARG A 27 -2.46 14.20 -5.55
N ILE A 28 -1.35 13.50 -5.56
CA ILE A 28 -0.50 13.32 -4.39
C ILE A 28 0.19 14.65 -4.03
N TYR A 29 0.65 15.40 -5.02
CA TYR A 29 1.23 16.71 -4.83
C TYR A 29 0.24 17.71 -4.23
N GLU A 30 -1.00 17.79 -4.77
CA GLU A 30 -2.08 18.62 -4.22
C GLU A 30 -2.40 18.24 -2.76
N MET A 31 -2.35 16.96 -2.42
CA MET A 31 -2.56 16.46 -1.07
C MET A 31 -1.52 17.04 -0.10
N PHE A 32 -0.23 16.99 -0.44
CA PHE A 32 0.84 17.54 0.40
C PHE A 32 0.76 19.06 0.55
N GLN A 33 0.16 19.76 -0.40
CA GLN A 33 -0.11 21.20 -0.33
C GLN A 33 -1.44 21.56 0.37
N PHE A 34 -2.18 20.56 0.85
CA PHE A 34 -3.52 20.74 1.45
C PHE A 34 -4.53 21.46 0.55
N LYS A 35 -4.36 21.36 -0.78
CA LYS A 35 -5.24 22.05 -1.77
C LYS A 35 -6.44 21.21 -2.20
N SER A 36 -6.38 19.90 -2.04
CA SER A 36 -7.43 18.98 -2.49
C SER A 36 -7.74 17.93 -1.43
N PHE A 37 -9.04 17.73 -1.18
CA PHE A 37 -9.53 16.69 -0.26
C PHE A 37 -9.58 15.30 -0.90
N HIS A 38 -9.43 15.19 -2.22
CA HIS A 38 -9.63 13.98 -2.99
C HIS A 38 -8.84 12.77 -2.45
N MET A 39 -7.53 12.91 -2.31
CA MET A 39 -6.66 11.83 -1.82
C MET A 39 -6.91 11.50 -0.34
N TYR A 40 -7.19 12.50 0.49
CA TYR A 40 -7.57 12.27 1.89
C TYR A 40 -8.87 11.46 1.99
N GLY A 41 -9.83 11.74 1.10
CA GLY A 41 -11.09 11.00 1.01
C GLY A 41 -10.85 9.52 0.64
N ILE A 42 -10.03 9.26 -0.37
CA ILE A 42 -9.69 7.88 -0.81
C ILE A 42 -8.99 7.12 0.33
N ILE A 43 -7.94 7.69 0.91
CA ILE A 43 -7.16 7.04 1.97
C ILE A 43 -8.02 6.86 3.23
N GLY A 44 -8.77 7.90 3.62
CA GLY A 44 -9.63 7.85 4.79
C GLY A 44 -10.76 6.83 4.67
N SER A 45 -11.45 6.78 3.53
CA SER A 45 -12.51 5.79 3.29
C SER A 45 -11.96 4.37 3.26
N ALA A 46 -10.80 4.14 2.63
CA ALA A 46 -10.14 2.85 2.63
C ALA A 46 -9.72 2.41 4.05
N LEU A 47 -9.23 3.34 4.87
CA LEU A 47 -8.87 3.08 6.26
C LEU A 47 -10.09 2.68 7.09
N VAL A 48 -11.18 3.46 7.01
CA VAL A 48 -12.42 3.20 7.74
C VAL A 48 -13.01 1.84 7.35
N LEU A 49 -13.11 1.57 6.04
CA LEU A 49 -13.58 0.27 5.54
C LEU A 49 -12.68 -0.88 6.02
N GLY A 50 -11.36 -0.69 5.98
CA GLY A 50 -10.40 -1.69 6.45
C GLY A 50 -10.59 -2.01 7.95
N ILE A 51 -10.79 -0.98 8.78
CA ILE A 51 -11.08 -1.15 10.21
C ILE A 51 -12.39 -1.91 10.41
N VAL A 52 -13.47 -1.50 9.75
CA VAL A 52 -14.80 -2.13 9.88
C VAL A 52 -14.73 -3.60 9.46
N ILE A 53 -14.11 -3.90 8.31
CA ILE A 53 -13.98 -5.28 7.81
C ILE A 53 -13.14 -6.12 8.77
N THR A 54 -11.99 -5.61 9.22
CA THR A 54 -11.10 -6.33 10.14
C THR A 54 -11.77 -6.61 11.49
N GLN A 55 -12.49 -5.63 12.03
CA GLN A 55 -13.27 -5.78 13.26
C GLN A 55 -14.40 -6.81 13.08
N SER A 56 -15.09 -6.76 11.95
CA SER A 56 -16.15 -7.71 11.62
C SER A 56 -15.60 -9.15 11.53
N ILE A 57 -14.48 -9.35 10.89
CA ILE A 57 -13.82 -10.66 10.79
C ILE A 57 -13.44 -11.18 12.17
N LYS A 58 -12.87 -10.33 13.04
CA LYS A 58 -12.51 -10.71 14.42
C LYS A 58 -13.73 -11.03 15.26
N ARG A 59 -14.80 -10.22 15.16
CA ARG A 59 -15.99 -10.36 16.00
C ARG A 59 -16.86 -11.54 15.60
N PHE A 60 -17.05 -11.77 14.30
CA PHE A 60 -17.92 -12.83 13.78
C PHE A 60 -17.19 -14.13 13.47
N GLY A 61 -15.86 -14.18 13.63
CA GLY A 61 -15.07 -15.38 13.35
C GLY A 61 -15.21 -15.86 11.91
N ILE A 62 -15.30 -14.93 10.96
CA ILE A 62 -15.56 -15.24 9.53
C ILE A 62 -14.43 -16.12 9.01
N LYS A 63 -14.82 -17.26 8.40
CA LYS A 63 -13.87 -18.19 7.79
C LYS A 63 -13.47 -17.71 6.40
N SER A 64 -12.26 -18.05 5.98
CA SER A 64 -11.79 -17.84 4.60
C SER A 64 -12.68 -18.59 3.62
N PHE A 65 -12.69 -18.16 2.36
CA PHE A 65 -13.36 -18.86 1.25
C PHE A 65 -12.99 -20.37 1.15
N TYR A 66 -11.86 -20.76 1.72
CA TYR A 66 -11.38 -22.15 1.80
C TYR A 66 -11.74 -22.84 3.13
N GLY A 67 -12.63 -22.28 3.94
CA GLY A 67 -13.09 -22.88 5.19
C GLY A 67 -12.12 -22.78 6.37
N GLN A 68 -10.94 -22.19 6.17
CA GLN A 68 -9.96 -22.01 7.24
C GLN A 68 -10.29 -20.76 8.09
N PRO A 69 -10.09 -20.80 9.41
CA PRO A 69 -10.28 -19.63 10.27
C PRO A 69 -9.23 -18.56 9.92
N ILE A 70 -9.68 -17.30 9.80
CA ILE A 70 -8.79 -16.16 9.57
C ILE A 70 -8.23 -15.74 10.93
N VAL A 71 -6.97 -16.11 11.20
CA VAL A 71 -6.27 -15.69 12.42
C VAL A 71 -5.47 -14.43 12.11
N ILE A 72 -5.90 -13.30 12.70
CA ILE A 72 -5.16 -12.04 12.62
C ILE A 72 -4.27 -11.98 13.86
N ALA A 73 -2.99 -12.33 13.70
CA ALA A 73 -2.01 -12.24 14.76
C ALA A 73 -1.83 -10.78 15.20
N GLU A 74 -1.80 -10.56 16.50
CA GLU A 74 -1.47 -9.24 17.04
C GLU A 74 0.03 -8.99 16.88
N LYS A 75 0.35 -7.85 16.23
CA LYS A 75 1.74 -7.45 16.06
C LYS A 75 2.27 -6.82 17.34
N GLU A 76 3.48 -7.21 17.75
CA GLU A 76 4.16 -6.57 18.88
C GLU A 76 4.33 -5.05 18.64
N LYS A 77 4.14 -4.27 19.71
CA LYS A 77 4.22 -2.80 19.66
C LYS A 77 5.69 -2.35 19.65
N MET A 78 6.29 -2.31 18.48
CA MET A 78 7.66 -1.81 18.29
C MET A 78 7.64 -0.31 17.92
N LEU A 79 7.40 0.54 18.91
CA LEU A 79 7.25 1.98 18.70
C LEU A 79 8.47 2.62 18.01
N LYS A 80 9.69 2.28 18.43
CA LYS A 80 10.92 2.85 17.85
C LYS A 80 11.09 2.45 16.38
N SER A 81 10.96 1.16 16.07
CA SER A 81 11.08 0.65 14.71
C SER A 81 10.00 1.22 13.79
N ASN A 82 8.76 1.31 14.28
CA ASN A 82 7.65 1.88 13.52
C ASN A 82 7.84 3.38 13.26
N LEU A 83 8.39 4.12 14.23
CA LEU A 83 8.66 5.55 14.08
C LEU A 83 9.75 5.81 13.03
N TYR A 84 10.90 5.14 13.15
CA TYR A 84 11.97 5.30 12.16
C TYR A 84 11.56 4.82 10.76
N GLY A 85 10.90 3.68 10.68
CA GLY A 85 10.36 3.17 9.43
C GLY A 85 9.34 4.13 8.78
N GLY A 86 8.46 4.72 9.59
CA GLY A 86 7.49 5.71 9.16
C GLY A 86 8.12 7.00 8.64
N ILE A 87 9.16 7.50 9.31
CA ILE A 87 9.90 8.70 8.87
C ILE A 87 10.59 8.44 7.52
N VAL A 88 11.32 7.34 7.40
CA VAL A 88 12.03 7.00 6.15
C VAL A 88 11.04 6.78 5.00
N PHE A 89 9.95 6.07 5.27
CA PHE A 89 8.89 5.86 4.28
C PHE A 89 8.24 7.19 3.87
N GLY A 90 7.89 8.04 4.83
CA GLY A 90 7.24 9.33 4.58
C GLY A 90 8.12 10.28 3.76
N LEU A 91 9.43 10.33 4.05
CA LEU A 91 10.37 11.11 3.26
C LEU A 91 10.47 10.58 1.82
N GLY A 92 10.60 9.28 1.63
CA GLY A 92 10.63 8.66 0.30
C GLY A 92 9.34 8.92 -0.47
N TRP A 93 8.20 8.78 0.18
CA TRP A 93 6.89 9.03 -0.42
C TRP A 93 6.71 10.50 -0.82
N ALA A 94 7.09 11.44 0.03
CA ALA A 94 7.01 12.87 -0.27
C ALA A 94 7.90 13.29 -1.45
N LEU A 95 9.10 12.68 -1.57
CA LEU A 95 10.02 12.96 -2.67
C LEU A 95 9.53 12.40 -4.01
N VAL A 96 8.98 11.21 -4.00
CA VAL A 96 8.59 10.47 -5.21
C VAL A 96 7.15 10.80 -5.63
N GLY A 97 6.26 11.08 -4.68
CA GLY A 97 4.84 11.30 -4.94
C GLY A 97 4.14 10.08 -5.54
N ALA A 98 4.63 8.87 -5.28
CA ALA A 98 4.06 7.64 -5.80
C ALA A 98 3.91 6.58 -4.70
N CYS A 99 2.73 5.96 -4.63
CA CYS A 99 2.50 4.81 -3.76
C CYS A 99 2.96 3.52 -4.44
N PRO A 100 3.38 2.48 -3.69
CA PRO A 100 3.84 1.21 -4.28
C PRO A 100 2.82 0.55 -5.22
N GLY A 101 1.52 0.55 -4.88
CA GLY A 101 0.47 0.00 -5.75
C GLY A 101 0.34 0.72 -7.09
N PRO A 102 0.15 2.04 -7.10
CA PRO A 102 0.14 2.87 -8.30
C PRO A 102 1.37 2.76 -9.20
N ILE A 103 2.55 2.45 -8.67
CA ILE A 103 3.76 2.22 -9.50
C ILE A 103 3.51 1.12 -10.55
N PHE A 104 2.87 0.02 -10.16
CA PHE A 104 2.54 -1.07 -11.10
C PHE A 104 1.50 -0.65 -12.13
N VAL A 105 0.52 0.18 -11.73
CA VAL A 105 -0.52 0.69 -12.64
C VAL A 105 0.08 1.64 -13.67
N LEU A 106 0.96 2.54 -13.26
CA LEU A 106 1.65 3.48 -14.14
C LEU A 106 2.62 2.76 -15.10
N LEU A 107 3.28 1.70 -14.64
CA LEU A 107 4.11 0.84 -15.46
C LEU A 107 3.28 0.16 -16.57
N GLY A 108 2.12 -0.37 -16.20
CA GLY A 108 1.16 -0.96 -17.15
C GLY A 108 0.58 0.06 -18.13
N ALA A 109 0.47 1.33 -17.73
CA ALA A 109 0.04 2.44 -18.58
C ALA A 109 1.15 2.98 -19.51
N GLY A 110 2.40 2.44 -19.44
CA GLY A 110 3.49 2.79 -20.33
C GLY A 110 4.35 3.99 -19.90
N TYR A 111 4.24 4.43 -18.63
CA TYR A 111 5.08 5.51 -18.11
C TYR A 111 6.49 5.00 -17.78
N LEU A 112 7.40 5.07 -18.77
CA LEU A 112 8.78 4.59 -18.65
C LEU A 112 9.59 5.15 -17.47
N PRO A 113 9.47 6.43 -17.06
CA PRO A 113 10.19 6.95 -15.89
C PRO A 113 9.94 6.19 -14.60
N VAL A 114 8.78 5.54 -14.50
CA VAL A 114 8.38 4.75 -13.32
C VAL A 114 9.23 3.48 -13.14
N LEU A 115 9.88 2.99 -14.21
CA LEU A 115 10.84 1.88 -14.14
C LEU A 115 12.00 2.19 -13.18
N VAL A 116 12.48 3.43 -13.20
CA VAL A 116 13.57 3.87 -12.31
C VAL A 116 13.11 3.79 -10.85
N LEU A 117 11.88 4.26 -10.56
CA LEU A 117 11.29 4.19 -9.23
C LEU A 117 11.11 2.74 -8.77
N PHE A 118 10.64 1.88 -9.65
CA PHE A 118 10.46 0.46 -9.38
C PHE A 118 11.78 -0.23 -9.05
N PHE A 119 12.84 0.07 -9.83
CA PHE A 119 14.18 -0.46 -9.59
C PHE A 119 14.72 -0.04 -8.22
N PHE A 120 14.67 1.24 -7.88
CA PHE A 120 15.14 1.73 -6.57
C PHE A 120 14.28 1.27 -5.40
N ALA A 121 12.97 1.11 -5.60
CA ALA A 121 12.10 0.55 -4.57
C ALA A 121 12.44 -0.93 -4.27
N THR A 122 12.68 -1.74 -5.29
CA THR A 122 13.11 -3.13 -5.12
C THR A 122 14.50 -3.23 -4.50
N LEU A 123 15.41 -2.37 -4.90
CA LEU A 123 16.75 -2.29 -4.31
C LEU A 123 16.69 -1.89 -2.83
N GLY A 124 15.82 -0.94 -2.47
CA GLY A 124 15.57 -0.56 -1.08
C GLY A 124 15.05 -1.71 -0.21
N THR A 125 14.10 -2.50 -0.71
CA THR A 125 13.60 -3.68 -0.01
C THR A 125 14.68 -4.77 0.14
N PHE A 126 15.52 -4.96 -0.86
CA PHE A 126 16.65 -5.89 -0.80
C PHE A 126 17.69 -5.46 0.26
N VAL A 127 18.04 -4.17 0.29
CA VAL A 127 18.96 -3.59 1.28
C VAL A 127 18.37 -3.75 2.69
N TYR A 128 17.08 -3.43 2.86
CA TYR A 128 16.39 -3.66 4.13
C TYR A 128 16.45 -5.12 4.58
N GLY A 129 16.22 -6.05 3.66
CA GLY A 129 16.31 -7.50 3.96
C GLY A 129 17.69 -7.92 4.49
N LYS A 130 18.77 -7.36 3.96
CA LYS A 130 20.14 -7.60 4.46
C LYS A 130 20.43 -6.94 5.80
N LEU A 131 19.92 -5.71 5.98
CA LEU A 131 20.17 -4.90 7.18
C LEU A 131 19.22 -5.25 8.35
N LYS A 132 18.12 -5.97 8.09
CA LYS A 132 17.10 -6.31 9.08
C LYS A 132 17.68 -6.88 10.38
N LYS A 133 18.73 -7.72 10.29
CA LYS A 133 19.39 -8.33 11.46
C LYS A 133 20.19 -7.34 12.31
N ARG A 134 20.49 -6.14 11.76
CA ARG A 134 21.30 -5.11 12.45
C ARG A 134 20.44 -3.91 12.91
N LEU A 135 19.18 -3.86 12.48
CA LEU A 135 18.25 -2.79 12.87
C LEU A 135 17.59 -3.13 14.21
N PRO A 136 17.35 -2.13 15.07
CA PRO A 136 16.61 -2.32 16.32
C PRO A 136 15.18 -2.74 16.02
N HIS A 137 14.84 -3.94 16.44
CA HIS A 137 13.48 -4.49 16.34
C HIS A 137 12.81 -4.47 17.70
#